data_3a09666ce38ea6d488606c5af4d02c9b
#
_entry.id   3a09666ce38ea6d488606c5af4d02c9b
#
_cell.length_a   1.000
_cell.length_b   1.000
_cell.length_c   1.000
_cell.angle_alpha   90.00
_cell.angle_beta   90.00
_cell.angle_gamma   90.00
#
_symmetry.space_group_name_H-M   'P 1'
#
loop_
_entity.id
_entity.type
_entity.pdbx_description
1 polymer ?
#
loop_
_entity_poly.entity_id
_entity_poly.type
_entity_poly.pdbx_seq_one_letter_code
_entity_poly.pdbx_strand_id
1 'polypeptide(L)' 'MLDAAIVANAQAVEHYEMCRYGTLIAWAEELGHNEIVRFLTTNLNEEKAANTKLNTAAQRKGFDRPLRPISSPWRLR' A
#
# COMPACT_ATOMS: atom_id res chain seq x y z
N MET A 1 12.58 1.60 -17.45
CA MET A 1 12.69 2.81 -16.72
C MET A 1 11.43 3.09 -15.90
N LEU A 2 11.57 3.57 -14.71
CA LEU A 2 10.46 3.79 -13.85
C LEU A 2 9.87 5.16 -14.09
N ASP A 3 8.57 5.22 -14.30
CA ASP A 3 7.88 6.45 -14.61
C ASP A 3 7.08 6.85 -13.36
N ALA A 4 7.09 8.10 -12.99
CA ALA A 4 6.41 8.57 -11.81
C ALA A 4 4.91 8.27 -11.83
N ALA A 5 4.28 8.40 -12.98
CA ALA A 5 2.85 8.10 -13.07
C ALA A 5 2.57 6.62 -12.85
N ILE A 6 3.45 5.76 -13.34
CA ILE A 6 3.29 4.33 -13.14
C ILE A 6 3.48 3.99 -11.68
N VAL A 7 4.45 4.62 -11.03
CA VAL A 7 4.70 4.38 -9.61
C VAL A 7 3.48 4.82 -8.79
N ALA A 8 2.93 5.99 -9.10
CA ALA A 8 1.79 6.50 -8.35
C ALA A 8 0.59 5.57 -8.50
N ASN A 9 0.35 5.08 -9.71
CA ASN A 9 -0.76 4.17 -9.93
C ASN A 9 -0.53 2.85 -9.22
N ALA A 10 0.69 2.34 -9.25
CA ALA A 10 1.00 1.08 -8.59
C ALA A 10 0.81 1.22 -7.08
N GLN A 11 1.21 2.34 -6.52
CA GLN A 11 1.04 2.56 -5.08
C GLN A 11 -0.43 2.63 -4.71
N ALA A 12 -1.24 3.29 -5.54
CA ALA A 12 -2.67 3.39 -5.28
C ALA A 12 -3.31 2.00 -5.30
N VAL A 13 -2.91 1.16 -6.25
CA VAL A 13 -3.44 -0.19 -6.34
C VAL A 13 -3.03 -1.00 -5.10
N GLU A 14 -1.77 -0.85 -4.66
CA GLU A 14 -1.30 -1.58 -3.50
C GLU A 14 -2.09 -1.19 -2.26
N HIS A 15 -2.34 0.09 -2.08
CA HIS A 15 -3.12 0.53 -0.93
C HIS A 15 -4.54 0.00 -0.98
N TYR A 16 -5.13 -0.03 -2.16
CA TYR A 16 -6.48 -0.54 -2.33
C TYR A 16 -6.50 -2.04 -1.97
N GLU A 17 -5.50 -2.78 -2.44
CA GLU A 17 -5.44 -4.21 -2.16
C GLU A 17 -5.24 -4.47 -0.68
N MET A 18 -4.42 -3.67 -0.01
CA MET A 18 -4.21 -3.86 1.42
C MET A 18 -5.49 -3.61 2.21
N CYS A 19 -6.28 -2.63 1.79
CA CYS A 19 -7.55 -2.36 2.44
C CYS A 19 -8.52 -3.52 2.24
N ARG A 20 -8.53 -4.08 1.04
CA ARG A 20 -9.41 -5.21 0.76
C ARG A 20 -9.01 -6.42 1.59
N TYR A 21 -7.72 -6.72 1.67
CA TYR A 21 -7.27 -7.84 2.47
C TYR A 21 -7.63 -7.63 3.94
N GLY A 22 -7.47 -6.42 4.44
CA GLY A 22 -7.82 -6.13 5.82
C GLY A 22 -9.29 -6.41 6.11
N THR A 23 -10.16 -6.01 5.20
CA THR A 23 -11.59 -6.25 5.35
C THR A 23 -11.90 -7.75 5.31
N LEU A 24 -11.29 -8.46 4.35
CA LEU A 24 -11.55 -9.90 4.22
C LEU A 24 -11.04 -10.66 5.43
N ILE A 25 -9.90 -10.25 5.98
CA ILE A 25 -9.35 -10.89 7.16
C ILE A 25 -10.31 -10.68 8.33
N ALA A 26 -10.81 -9.48 8.50
CA ALA A 26 -11.74 -9.19 9.58
C ALA A 26 -13.00 -10.03 9.47
N TRP A 27 -13.52 -10.18 8.26
CA TRP A 27 -14.69 -10.99 8.04
C TRP A 27 -14.41 -12.47 8.32
N ALA A 28 -13.24 -12.95 7.86
CA ALA A 28 -12.87 -14.34 8.10
C ALA A 28 -12.71 -14.62 9.58
N GLU A 29 -12.18 -13.65 10.32
CA GLU A 29 -12.04 -13.80 11.76
C GLU A 29 -13.40 -13.89 12.43
N GLU A 30 -14.31 -13.04 11.99
CA GLU A 30 -15.64 -13.03 12.55
C GLU A 30 -16.34 -14.36 12.30
N LEU A 31 -16.09 -14.98 11.17
CA LEU A 31 -16.71 -16.24 10.83
C LEU A 31 -15.93 -17.45 11.35
N GLY A 32 -14.81 -17.23 11.97
CA GLY A 32 -14.02 -18.32 12.55
C GLY A 32 -13.22 -19.15 11.55
N HIS A 33 -12.97 -18.61 10.36
CA HIS A 33 -12.25 -19.35 9.33
C HIS A 33 -10.75 -19.10 9.50
N ASN A 34 -10.14 -19.75 10.44
CA ASN A 34 -8.74 -19.49 10.78
C ASN A 34 -7.76 -19.76 9.66
N GLU A 35 -8.02 -20.77 8.86
CA GLU A 35 -7.10 -21.07 7.77
C GLU A 35 -7.14 -19.98 6.72
N ILE A 36 -8.33 -19.43 6.48
CA ILE A 36 -8.47 -18.35 5.52
C ILE A 36 -7.79 -17.10 6.06
N VAL A 37 -7.91 -16.86 7.36
CA VAL A 37 -7.24 -15.72 7.98
C VAL A 37 -5.74 -15.84 7.76
N ARG A 38 -5.18 -17.02 7.97
CA ARG A 38 -3.75 -17.20 7.79
C ARG A 38 -3.34 -16.99 6.35
N PHE A 39 -4.12 -17.51 5.41
CA PHE A 39 -3.82 -17.38 3.99
C PHE A 39 -3.85 -15.90 3.58
N LEU A 40 -4.89 -15.20 3.99
CA LEU A 40 -5.03 -13.79 3.64
C LEU A 40 -3.96 -12.94 4.30
N THR A 41 -3.60 -13.26 5.54
CA THR A 41 -2.57 -12.52 6.24
C THR A 41 -1.21 -12.68 5.56
N THR A 42 -0.92 -13.89 5.09
CA THR A 42 0.32 -14.13 4.36
C THR A 42 0.34 -13.30 3.07
N ASN A 43 -0.77 -13.29 2.34
CA ASN A 43 -0.84 -12.52 1.12
C ASN A 43 -0.71 -11.03 1.39
N LEU A 44 -1.32 -10.56 2.47
CA LEU A 44 -1.23 -9.15 2.82
C LEU A 44 0.22 -8.78 3.14
N ASN A 45 0.92 -9.65 3.85
CA ASN A 45 2.31 -9.37 4.19
C ASN A 45 3.18 -9.32 2.94
N GLU A 46 2.88 -10.16 1.95
CA GLU A 46 3.61 -10.12 0.69
C GLU A 46 3.32 -8.84 -0.07
N GLU A 47 2.08 -8.37 -0.02
CA GLU A 47 1.72 -7.13 -0.66
C GLU A 47 2.44 -5.95 -0.01
N LYS A 48 2.53 -5.97 1.31
CA LYS A 48 3.23 -4.92 2.03
C LYS A 48 4.71 -4.91 1.69
N ALA A 49 5.31 -6.08 1.55
CA ALA A 49 6.71 -6.17 1.20
C ALA A 49 6.94 -5.63 -0.21
N ALA A 50 6.03 -5.96 -1.13
CA ALA A 50 6.12 -5.46 -2.50
C ALA A 50 5.98 -3.94 -2.52
N ASN A 51 5.07 -3.41 -1.72
CA ASN A 51 4.86 -1.97 -1.66
C ASN A 51 6.09 -1.27 -1.09
N THR A 52 6.75 -1.88 -0.11
CA THR A 52 7.96 -1.32 0.45
C THR A 52 9.06 -1.26 -0.61
N LYS A 53 9.19 -2.32 -1.40
CA LYS A 53 10.19 -2.32 -2.46
C LYS A 53 9.89 -1.26 -3.50
N LEU A 54 8.63 -1.08 -3.83
CA LEU A 54 8.23 -0.08 -4.81
C LEU A 54 8.53 1.31 -4.28
N ASN A 55 8.24 1.56 -3.01
CA ASN A 55 8.51 2.85 -2.41
C ASN A 55 10.01 3.14 -2.39
N THR A 56 10.82 2.15 -2.06
CA THR A 56 12.26 2.31 -2.05
C THR A 56 12.78 2.64 -3.44
N ALA A 57 12.28 1.95 -4.45
CA ALA A 57 12.70 2.22 -5.82
C ALA A 57 12.28 3.63 -6.24
N ALA A 58 11.07 4.04 -5.84
CA ALA A 58 10.58 5.35 -6.19
C ALA A 58 11.41 6.44 -5.52
N GLN A 59 11.79 6.24 -4.28
CA GLN A 59 12.59 7.21 -3.57
C GLN A 59 13.97 7.35 -4.20
N ARG A 60 14.54 6.25 -4.63
CA ARG A 60 15.83 6.32 -5.28
C ARG A 60 15.77 7.13 -6.55
N LYS A 61 14.63 7.13 -7.22
CA LYS A 61 14.46 7.88 -8.45
C LYS A 61 13.93 9.27 -8.18
N GLY A 62 13.63 9.58 -6.93
CA GLY A 62 13.08 10.89 -6.58
C GLY A 62 11.61 11.05 -6.88
N PHE A 63 10.92 9.97 -7.19
CA PHE A 63 9.52 10.08 -7.51
C PHE A 63 8.63 10.17 -6.29
N ASP A 64 9.05 9.59 -5.18
CA ASP A 64 8.19 9.57 -4.02
C ASP A 64 8.61 10.63 -3.05
N ARG A 65 8.61 11.87 -3.45
CA ARG A 65 9.06 12.86 -2.62
C ARG A 65 8.01 13.16 -1.69
N PRO A 66 8.23 13.37 -0.55
CA PRO A 66 7.31 13.62 0.44
C PRO A 66 6.57 14.73 -0.02
N LEU A 67 5.37 14.53 -0.14
CA LEU A 67 4.66 15.50 -0.62
C LEU A 67 4.76 16.60 0.15
N ARG A 68 5.62 16.97 0.46
CA ARG A 68 5.76 18.05 0.97
C ARG A 68 4.46 18.55 1.11
N PRO A 69 3.84 18.27 1.97
CA PRO A 69 2.54 18.62 2.15
C PRO A 69 2.36 19.95 1.91
N ILE A 70 3.25 20.36 2.00
CA ILE A 70 3.40 21.53 1.70
C ILE A 70 2.59 21.95 0.75
N SER A 71 2.51 21.23 0.04
CA SER A 71 1.85 21.53 -1.08
C SER A 71 0.51 21.78 -0.57
N SER A 72 0.20 21.59 0.64
CA SER A 72 -1.07 21.84 1.02
C SER A 72 -1.12 23.21 1.43
N PRO A 73 -1.72 24.01 0.79
CA PRO A 73 -1.81 25.41 1.07
C PRO A 73 -2.57 25.61 2.34
N TRP A 74 -3.48 24.79 2.64
CA TRP A 74 -4.25 25.01 3.80
C TRP A 74 -3.44 24.67 5.01
N ARG A 75 -2.32 24.28 4.76
CA ARG A 75 -1.52 23.93 5.83
C ARG A 75 -0.87 25.05 6.29
N LEU A 76 -0.98 25.82 6.01
CA LEU A 76 -0.27 26.84 6.08
C LEU A 76 -0.19 27.52 6.91
N ARG A 77 -0.21 27.69 6.91
CA ARG A 77 -0.04 28.35 7.54
C ARG A 77 -0.35 28.84 7.95
#